data_e12aaa5bea4613c27fea1122e2f74812
#
_entry.id   e12aaa5bea4613c27fea1122e2f74812
#
_cell.length_a   1.000
_cell.length_b   1.000
_cell.length_c   1.000
_cell.angle_alpha   90.00
_cell.angle_beta   90.00
_cell.angle_gamma   90.00
#
_symmetry.space_group_name_H-M   'P 1'
#
loop_
_entity.id
_entity.type
_entity.pdbx_description
1 polymer ?
#
loop_
_entity_poly.entity_id
_entity_poly.type
_entity_poly.pdbx_seq_one_letter_code
_entity_poly.pdbx_strand_id
1 'polypeptide(L)'
;SIIQQARQSGNPVHWIDETLLSELRPDLIITQEICEVCAVDSGSVFQTVAKVLDYEPQIITSRPSGLEDIYQNIMNISNAADAVDQGRELIDNLQSRVLKIENNLPQSQNQVKVFCIDWLNPIRNTGQWTPELVELAGGIEGLAIKGGQTREVGWEEILQYDPDYIMVMPCAFDIQRGEEESNTY
;
A
#
# COMPACT_ATOMS: atom_id res chain seq x y z
N SER A 1 -14.07 3.93 15.35
CA SER A 1 -12.64 4.29 15.46
C SER A 1 -12.46 5.79 15.38
N ILE A 2 -11.32 6.31 15.84
CA ILE A 2 -10.96 7.76 15.75
C ILE A 2 -11.01 8.22 14.28
N ILE A 3 -10.57 7.39 13.36
CA ILE A 3 -10.60 7.65 11.91
C ILE A 3 -12.03 7.82 11.39
N GLN A 4 -12.97 6.96 11.81
CA GLN A 4 -14.39 7.10 11.44
C GLN A 4 -15.01 8.40 11.97
N GLN A 5 -14.66 8.78 13.19
CA GLN A 5 -15.12 10.03 13.79
C GLN A 5 -14.54 11.25 13.05
N ALA A 6 -13.26 11.24 12.72
CA ALA A 6 -12.62 12.30 11.94
C ALA A 6 -13.27 12.45 10.55
N ARG A 7 -13.51 11.34 9.82
CA ARG A 7 -14.22 11.36 8.53
C ARG A 7 -15.64 11.92 8.63
N GLN A 8 -16.38 11.52 9.66
CA GLN A 8 -17.76 12.01 9.88
C GLN A 8 -17.82 13.50 10.25
N SER A 9 -16.79 14.01 10.92
CA SER A 9 -16.68 15.43 11.30
C SER A 9 -16.06 16.32 10.23
N GLY A 10 -15.61 15.75 9.10
CA GLY A 10 -14.91 16.48 8.03
C GLY A 10 -13.53 17.00 8.42
N ASN A 11 -12.98 16.51 9.54
CA ASN A 11 -11.63 16.88 9.97
C ASN A 11 -10.60 16.00 9.27
N PRO A 12 -9.45 16.57 8.83
CA PRO A 12 -8.37 15.79 8.26
C PRO A 12 -7.80 14.84 9.33
N VAL A 13 -7.51 13.60 8.91
CA VAL A 13 -6.87 12.60 9.79
C VAL A 13 -5.39 12.92 9.96
N HIS A 14 -4.79 13.53 8.94
CA HIS A 14 -3.39 13.94 8.89
C HIS A 14 -3.29 15.42 8.51
N TRP A 15 -2.27 16.08 9.00
CA TRP A 15 -1.94 17.47 8.65
C TRP A 15 -0.43 17.64 8.52
N ILE A 16 -0.03 18.68 7.82
CA ILE A 16 1.37 19.06 7.68
C ILE A 16 1.68 20.13 8.73
N ASP A 17 2.74 19.94 9.49
CA ASP A 17 3.28 20.98 10.39
C ASP A 17 3.97 22.04 9.54
N GLU A 18 3.27 23.16 9.32
CA GLU A 18 3.73 24.28 8.50
C GLU A 18 5.01 24.92 9.08
N THR A 19 5.11 24.99 10.41
CA THR A 19 6.29 25.57 11.07
C THR A 19 7.52 24.70 10.83
N LEU A 20 7.37 23.39 11.07
CA LEU A 20 8.44 22.44 10.85
C LEU A 20 8.85 22.37 9.37
N LEU A 21 7.90 22.41 8.44
CA LEU A 21 8.18 22.44 7.00
C LEU A 21 9.01 23.68 6.62
N SER A 22 8.64 24.84 7.16
CA SER A 22 9.38 26.10 6.94
C SER A 22 10.79 26.07 7.52
N GLU A 23 10.99 25.44 8.67
CA GLU A 23 12.29 25.32 9.33
C GLU A 23 13.22 24.33 8.61
N LEU A 24 12.67 23.17 8.17
CA LEU A 24 13.43 22.12 7.49
C LEU A 24 13.92 22.54 6.10
N ARG A 25 13.17 23.40 5.40
CA ARG A 25 13.50 23.85 4.04
C ARG A 25 13.94 22.70 3.11
N PRO A 26 13.10 21.65 2.93
CA PRO A 26 13.52 20.46 2.19
C PRO A 26 13.68 20.74 0.70
N ASP A 27 14.71 20.19 0.08
CA ASP A 27 14.90 20.21 -1.39
C ASP A 27 14.03 19.15 -2.09
N LEU A 28 13.68 18.07 -1.36
CA LEU A 28 12.89 16.96 -1.84
C LEU A 28 11.79 16.62 -0.84
N ILE A 29 10.57 16.49 -1.35
CA ILE A 29 9.39 16.03 -0.59
C ILE A 29 8.86 14.75 -1.26
N ILE A 30 8.66 13.69 -0.47
CA ILE A 30 8.08 12.43 -0.95
C ILE A 30 6.71 12.28 -0.29
N THR A 31 5.69 12.10 -1.10
CA THR A 31 4.31 11.85 -0.65
C THR A 31 3.70 10.67 -1.37
N GLN A 32 2.54 10.19 -0.89
CA GLN A 32 1.83 9.07 -1.51
C GLN A 32 0.36 9.39 -1.75
N GLU A 33 -0.24 8.71 -2.73
CA GLU A 33 -1.68 8.77 -3.02
C GLU A 33 -2.30 7.38 -3.19
N ILE A 34 -1.93 6.45 -2.31
CA ILE A 34 -2.46 5.08 -2.33
C ILE A 34 -3.71 4.97 -1.47
N CYS A 35 -3.71 5.66 -0.33
CA CYS A 35 -4.74 5.56 0.69
C CYS A 35 -5.03 6.93 1.29
N GLU A 36 -6.26 7.42 1.12
CA GLU A 36 -6.72 8.71 1.68
C GLU A 36 -6.74 8.73 3.21
N VAL A 37 -6.61 7.58 3.86
CA VAL A 37 -6.61 7.44 5.32
C VAL A 37 -5.21 7.41 5.89
N CYS A 38 -4.22 6.97 5.09
CA CYS A 38 -2.88 6.65 5.57
C CYS A 38 -1.89 7.79 5.41
N ALA A 39 -2.22 8.80 4.61
CA ALA A 39 -1.34 9.94 4.35
C ALA A 39 -2.15 11.21 4.05
N VAL A 40 -1.46 12.35 4.10
CA VAL A 40 -1.98 13.63 3.58
C VAL A 40 -2.11 13.50 2.06
N ASP A 41 -3.25 13.93 1.51
CA ASP A 41 -3.43 13.96 0.07
C ASP A 41 -2.42 14.91 -0.61
N SER A 42 -2.00 14.56 -1.82
CA SER A 42 -0.98 15.34 -2.53
C SER A 42 -1.39 16.76 -2.82
N GLY A 43 -2.68 17.02 -3.05
CA GLY A 43 -3.20 18.37 -3.25
C GLY A 43 -2.95 19.27 -2.05
N SER A 44 -3.19 18.76 -0.84
CA SER A 44 -2.88 19.44 0.41
C SER A 44 -1.37 19.68 0.58
N VAL A 45 -0.53 18.70 0.16
CA VAL A 45 0.94 18.87 0.17
C VAL A 45 1.34 20.03 -0.75
N PHE A 46 0.90 20.05 -2.00
CA PHE A 46 1.22 21.13 -2.95
C PHE A 46 0.76 22.50 -2.46
N GLN A 47 -0.46 22.59 -1.92
CA GLN A 47 -0.99 23.85 -1.40
C GLN A 47 -0.20 24.35 -0.20
N THR A 48 0.17 23.47 0.74
CA THR A 48 0.95 23.83 1.92
C THR A 48 2.36 24.26 1.54
N VAL A 49 3.01 23.55 0.64
CA VAL A 49 4.34 23.91 0.11
C VAL A 49 4.31 25.30 -0.51
N ALA A 50 3.37 25.57 -1.42
CA ALA A 50 3.23 26.86 -2.09
C ALA A 50 2.90 28.01 -1.13
N LYS A 51 2.25 27.73 0.02
CA LYS A 51 1.91 28.71 1.03
C LYS A 51 3.11 29.04 1.94
N VAL A 52 3.92 28.02 2.29
CA VAL A 52 4.89 28.09 3.39
C VAL A 52 6.29 28.35 2.88
N LEU A 53 6.65 27.82 1.71
CA LEU A 53 8.01 27.95 1.16
C LEU A 53 8.09 29.05 0.10
N ASP A 54 9.19 29.79 0.10
CA ASP A 54 9.54 30.85 -0.87
C ASP A 54 10.32 30.32 -2.09
N TYR A 55 10.38 28.98 -2.23
CA TYR A 55 11.02 28.24 -3.32
C TYR A 55 10.23 26.99 -3.65
N GLU A 56 10.53 26.33 -4.76
CA GLU A 56 9.86 25.11 -5.21
C GLU A 56 10.77 23.90 -4.97
N PRO A 57 10.50 23.06 -3.93
CA PRO A 57 11.18 21.78 -3.77
C PRO A 57 10.73 20.79 -4.84
N GLN A 58 11.55 19.80 -5.14
CA GLN A 58 11.09 18.66 -5.92
C GLN A 58 10.06 17.85 -5.12
N ILE A 59 8.88 17.55 -5.71
CA ILE A 59 7.86 16.74 -5.07
C ILE A 59 7.67 15.46 -5.87
N ILE A 60 7.83 14.30 -5.21
CA ILE A 60 7.57 12.99 -5.78
C ILE A 60 6.29 12.43 -5.14
N THR A 61 5.29 12.18 -5.95
CA THR A 61 4.05 11.51 -5.51
C THR A 61 4.09 10.06 -5.93
N SER A 62 4.04 9.15 -4.94
CA SER A 62 4.06 7.70 -5.15
C SER A 62 2.65 7.14 -5.28
N ARG A 63 2.37 6.41 -6.38
CA ARG A 63 1.07 5.77 -6.67
C ARG A 63 1.27 4.36 -7.26
N PRO A 64 2.00 3.46 -6.60
CA PRO A 64 2.22 2.13 -7.16
C PRO A 64 0.93 1.33 -7.18
N SER A 65 0.67 0.66 -8.29
CA SER A 65 -0.42 -0.28 -8.49
C SER A 65 0.05 -1.74 -8.57
N GLY A 66 1.33 -1.96 -8.86
CA GLY A 66 1.97 -3.26 -8.95
C GLY A 66 3.45 -3.19 -8.56
N LEU A 67 4.15 -4.33 -8.64
CA LEU A 67 5.57 -4.41 -8.28
C LEU A 67 6.46 -3.57 -9.20
N GLU A 68 6.15 -3.51 -10.49
CA GLU A 68 6.91 -2.68 -11.43
C GLU A 68 6.84 -1.20 -11.05
N ASP A 69 5.68 -0.72 -10.63
CA ASP A 69 5.52 0.66 -10.16
C ASP A 69 6.32 0.92 -8.88
N ILE A 70 6.45 -0.09 -8.01
CA ILE A 70 7.29 0.01 -6.80
C ILE A 70 8.76 0.17 -7.22
N TYR A 71 9.25 -0.63 -8.17
CA TYR A 71 10.62 -0.52 -8.68
C TYR A 71 10.85 0.84 -9.33
N GLN A 72 9.90 1.32 -10.12
CA GLN A 72 9.99 2.65 -10.72
C GLN A 72 9.99 3.76 -9.67
N ASN A 73 9.20 3.64 -8.60
CA ASN A 73 9.21 4.59 -7.49
C ASN A 73 10.57 4.61 -6.76
N ILE A 74 11.17 3.44 -6.52
CA ILE A 74 12.52 3.34 -5.94
C ILE A 74 13.52 4.11 -6.82
N MET A 75 13.46 3.91 -8.15
CA MET A 75 14.35 4.62 -9.07
C MET A 75 14.10 6.12 -9.09
N ASN A 76 12.83 6.56 -9.08
CA ASN A 76 12.49 7.98 -9.07
C ASN A 76 13.02 8.68 -7.81
N ILE A 77 12.84 8.04 -6.65
CA ILE A 77 13.35 8.55 -5.37
C ILE A 77 14.88 8.55 -5.37
N SER A 78 15.52 7.48 -5.83
CA SER A 78 16.97 7.35 -5.88
C SER A 78 17.62 8.37 -6.80
N ASN A 79 16.99 8.66 -7.94
CA ASN A 79 17.46 9.71 -8.85
C ASN A 79 17.36 11.09 -8.20
N ALA A 80 16.27 11.39 -7.50
CA ALA A 80 16.08 12.69 -6.85
C ALA A 80 16.97 12.89 -5.61
N ALA A 81 17.39 11.80 -4.98
CA ALA A 81 18.25 11.80 -3.79
C ALA A 81 19.73 11.56 -4.10
N ASP A 82 20.15 11.56 -5.37
CA ASP A 82 21.53 11.25 -5.81
C ASP A 82 22.03 9.87 -5.30
N ALA A 83 21.12 8.89 -5.18
CA ALA A 83 21.38 7.55 -4.63
C ALA A 83 21.07 6.43 -5.66
N VAL A 84 21.41 6.66 -6.93
CA VAL A 84 21.02 5.78 -8.07
C VAL A 84 21.55 4.36 -7.91
N ASP A 85 22.79 4.19 -7.48
CA ASP A 85 23.40 2.87 -7.36
C ASP A 85 22.76 2.07 -6.22
N GLN A 86 22.43 2.71 -5.11
CA GLN A 86 21.70 2.10 -4.00
C GLN A 86 20.27 1.69 -4.41
N GLY A 87 19.62 2.53 -5.23
CA GLY A 87 18.31 2.21 -5.80
C GLY A 87 18.33 0.98 -6.69
N ARG A 88 19.33 0.86 -7.58
CA ARG A 88 19.52 -0.32 -8.43
C ARG A 88 19.79 -1.57 -7.62
N GLU A 89 20.73 -1.50 -6.66
CA GLU A 89 21.04 -2.64 -5.78
C GLU A 89 19.79 -3.11 -5.01
N LEU A 90 18.96 -2.19 -4.50
CA LEU A 90 17.73 -2.53 -3.83
C LEU A 90 16.75 -3.25 -4.77
N ILE A 91 16.56 -2.75 -5.99
CA ILE A 91 15.67 -3.36 -6.99
C ILE A 91 16.17 -4.77 -7.36
N ASP A 92 17.46 -4.92 -7.65
CA ASP A 92 18.05 -6.23 -8.00
C ASP A 92 17.85 -7.25 -6.87
N ASN A 93 18.00 -6.83 -5.62
CA ASN A 93 17.74 -7.66 -4.44
C ASN A 93 16.27 -8.07 -4.34
N LEU A 94 15.32 -7.13 -4.54
CA LEU A 94 13.88 -7.39 -4.50
C LEU A 94 13.46 -8.35 -5.62
N GLN A 95 13.90 -8.10 -6.86
CA GLN A 95 13.62 -8.95 -8.01
C GLN A 95 14.20 -10.37 -7.83
N SER A 96 15.42 -10.48 -7.29
CA SER A 96 16.03 -11.77 -6.99
C SER A 96 15.22 -12.57 -5.96
N ARG A 97 14.62 -11.90 -4.98
CA ARG A 97 13.73 -12.56 -3.99
C ARG A 97 12.45 -13.07 -4.63
N VAL A 98 11.83 -12.28 -5.51
CA VAL A 98 10.64 -12.69 -6.27
C VAL A 98 10.96 -13.91 -7.15
N LEU A 99 12.00 -13.83 -7.96
CA LEU A 99 12.44 -14.94 -8.82
C LEU A 99 12.74 -16.21 -8.02
N LYS A 100 13.33 -16.09 -6.83
CA LYS A 100 13.59 -17.24 -5.96
C LYS A 100 12.30 -17.92 -5.50
N ILE A 101 11.24 -17.14 -5.23
CA ILE A 101 9.93 -17.71 -4.86
C ILE A 101 9.35 -18.44 -6.06
N GLU A 102 9.25 -17.78 -7.23
CA GLU A 102 8.69 -18.36 -8.45
C GLU A 102 9.40 -19.67 -8.85
N ASN A 103 10.74 -19.69 -8.81
CA ASN A 103 11.54 -20.87 -9.16
C ASN A 103 11.39 -22.05 -8.18
N ASN A 104 10.91 -21.81 -6.97
CA ASN A 104 10.69 -22.83 -5.95
C ASN A 104 9.22 -23.25 -5.81
N LEU A 105 8.32 -22.71 -6.64
CA LEU A 105 6.94 -23.13 -6.61
C LEU A 105 6.80 -24.60 -7.02
N PRO A 106 5.97 -25.38 -6.30
CA PRO A 106 5.66 -26.74 -6.72
C PRO A 106 4.92 -26.70 -8.08
N GLN A 107 5.25 -27.64 -8.96
CA GLN A 107 4.51 -27.83 -10.21
C GLN A 107 3.14 -28.47 -9.91
N SER A 108 2.29 -27.75 -9.22
CA SER A 108 0.92 -28.19 -8.92
C SER A 108 -0.01 -27.77 -10.04
N GLN A 109 -0.90 -28.68 -10.45
CA GLN A 109 -1.96 -28.36 -11.41
C GLN A 109 -3.13 -27.62 -10.76
N ASN A 110 -3.24 -27.65 -9.43
CA ASN A 110 -4.29 -26.99 -8.69
C ASN A 110 -3.76 -25.69 -8.11
N GLN A 111 -4.30 -24.57 -8.58
CA GLN A 111 -4.01 -23.27 -7.99
C GLN A 111 -4.82 -23.12 -6.68
N VAL A 112 -4.13 -22.65 -5.65
CA VAL A 112 -4.72 -22.41 -4.33
C VAL A 112 -5.49 -21.09 -4.36
N LYS A 113 -6.76 -21.12 -3.97
CA LYS A 113 -7.58 -19.92 -3.84
C LYS A 113 -7.28 -19.23 -2.53
N VAL A 114 -6.91 -17.97 -2.60
CA VAL A 114 -6.58 -17.14 -1.45
C VAL A 114 -7.50 -15.94 -1.42
N PHE A 115 -7.97 -15.56 -0.24
CA PHE A 115 -8.64 -14.30 -0.01
C PHE A 115 -7.84 -13.47 0.99
N CYS A 116 -7.39 -12.28 0.60
CA CYS A 116 -6.62 -11.36 1.43
C CYS A 116 -7.52 -10.25 1.96
N ILE A 117 -7.61 -10.15 3.30
CA ILE A 117 -8.41 -9.15 4.01
C ILE A 117 -7.52 -7.99 4.45
N ASP A 118 -7.81 -6.78 3.93
CA ASP A 118 -7.14 -5.52 4.29
C ASP A 118 -7.81 -4.81 5.48
N TRP A 119 -9.09 -5.08 5.73
CA TRP A 119 -9.86 -4.54 6.84
C TRP A 119 -10.99 -5.46 7.26
N LEU A 120 -11.26 -5.55 8.57
CA LEU A 120 -12.18 -6.54 9.13
C LEU A 120 -13.64 -6.05 9.23
N ASN A 121 -13.87 -4.77 9.49
CA ASN A 121 -15.22 -4.24 9.68
C ASN A 121 -15.40 -2.83 9.10
N PRO A 122 -16.11 -2.68 7.95
CA PRO A 122 -16.59 -3.77 7.09
C PRO A 122 -15.43 -4.57 6.47
N ILE A 123 -15.69 -5.83 6.08
CA ILE A 123 -14.65 -6.63 5.42
C ILE A 123 -14.28 -5.97 4.10
N ARG A 124 -12.98 -5.75 3.91
CA ARG A 124 -12.43 -5.22 2.66
C ARG A 124 -11.34 -6.15 2.13
N ASN A 125 -11.37 -6.35 0.82
CA ASN A 125 -10.29 -7.04 0.13
C ASN A 125 -9.03 -6.16 0.08
N THR A 126 -7.93 -6.77 -0.31
CA THR A 126 -6.71 -6.04 -0.71
C THR A 126 -6.85 -5.51 -2.13
N GLY A 127 -5.85 -4.77 -2.56
CA GLY A 127 -5.72 -4.23 -3.92
C GLY A 127 -4.26 -4.02 -4.28
N GLN A 128 -4.02 -3.10 -5.21
CA GLN A 128 -2.70 -2.69 -5.69
C GLN A 128 -1.85 -3.90 -6.08
N TRP A 129 -0.69 -4.10 -5.43
CA TRP A 129 0.26 -5.19 -5.70
C TRP A 129 -0.06 -6.50 -4.97
N THR A 130 -0.98 -6.53 -3.99
CA THR A 130 -1.24 -7.74 -3.20
C THR A 130 -1.73 -8.93 -4.04
N PRO A 131 -2.69 -8.78 -4.96
CA PRO A 131 -3.09 -9.89 -5.84
C PRO A 131 -1.92 -10.40 -6.71
N GLU A 132 -1.04 -9.50 -7.16
CA GLU A 132 0.18 -9.88 -7.89
C GLU A 132 1.12 -10.72 -7.04
N LEU A 133 1.31 -10.37 -5.76
CA LEU A 133 2.12 -11.18 -4.84
C LEU A 133 1.52 -12.57 -4.60
N VAL A 134 0.20 -12.68 -4.52
CA VAL A 134 -0.49 -13.99 -4.42
C VAL A 134 -0.25 -14.83 -5.67
N GLU A 135 -0.37 -14.24 -6.87
CA GLU A 135 -0.08 -14.92 -8.13
C GLU A 135 1.37 -15.39 -8.20
N LEU A 136 2.33 -14.53 -7.85
CA LEU A 136 3.77 -14.85 -7.81
C LEU A 136 4.10 -15.94 -6.77
N ALA A 137 3.27 -16.10 -5.75
CA ALA A 137 3.37 -17.20 -4.79
C ALA A 137 2.63 -18.48 -5.23
N GLY A 138 2.05 -18.50 -6.44
CA GLY A 138 1.36 -19.66 -7.02
C GLY A 138 -0.12 -19.79 -6.64
N GLY A 139 -0.70 -18.76 -5.99
CA GLY A 139 -2.12 -18.71 -5.63
C GLY A 139 -2.98 -17.93 -6.63
N ILE A 140 -4.28 -17.86 -6.31
CA ILE A 140 -5.25 -16.99 -7.00
C ILE A 140 -5.97 -16.14 -5.95
N GLU A 141 -5.95 -14.83 -6.11
CA GLU A 141 -6.79 -13.90 -5.36
C GLU A 141 -7.99 -13.51 -6.25
N GLY A 142 -9.12 -14.19 -6.07
CA GLY A 142 -10.28 -14.03 -6.97
C GLY A 142 -11.25 -12.92 -6.56
N LEU A 143 -11.12 -12.35 -5.37
CA LEU A 143 -11.98 -11.28 -4.86
C LEU A 143 -11.34 -9.90 -4.93
N ALA A 144 -10.10 -9.81 -5.43
CA ALA A 144 -9.39 -8.57 -5.65
C ALA A 144 -8.95 -8.44 -7.11
N ILE A 145 -8.67 -7.21 -7.54
CA ILE A 145 -8.19 -6.91 -8.88
C ILE A 145 -6.75 -6.43 -8.78
N LYS A 146 -5.85 -7.07 -9.51
CA LYS A 146 -4.45 -6.64 -9.64
C LYS A 146 -4.38 -5.18 -10.10
N GLY A 147 -3.66 -4.36 -9.36
CA GLY A 147 -3.59 -2.91 -9.58
C GLY A 147 -4.86 -2.14 -9.21
N GLY A 148 -5.91 -2.84 -8.76
CA GLY A 148 -7.20 -2.23 -8.42
C GLY A 148 -7.24 -1.64 -7.02
N GLN A 149 -8.34 -0.95 -6.73
CA GLN A 149 -8.62 -0.39 -5.41
C GLN A 149 -9.21 -1.44 -4.47
N THR A 150 -9.03 -1.25 -3.17
CA THR A 150 -9.72 -2.04 -2.14
C THR A 150 -11.22 -1.74 -2.17
N ARG A 151 -12.06 -2.76 -1.96
CA ARG A 151 -13.53 -2.62 -1.85
C ARG A 151 -14.08 -3.43 -0.70
N GLU A 152 -15.29 -3.13 -0.31
CA GLU A 152 -16.05 -3.99 0.59
C GLU A 152 -16.41 -5.30 -0.10
N VAL A 153 -16.33 -6.40 0.64
CA VAL A 153 -16.66 -7.76 0.19
C VAL A 153 -17.65 -8.37 1.17
N GLY A 154 -18.80 -8.82 0.65
CA GLY A 154 -19.82 -9.48 1.47
C GLY A 154 -19.47 -10.93 1.76
N TRP A 155 -19.98 -11.46 2.88
CA TRP A 155 -19.78 -12.87 3.24
C TRP A 155 -20.29 -13.82 2.16
N GLU A 156 -21.37 -13.47 1.45
CA GLU A 156 -21.91 -14.28 0.35
C GLU A 156 -20.90 -14.43 -0.79
N GLU A 157 -20.18 -13.36 -1.15
CA GLU A 157 -19.10 -13.40 -2.16
C GLU A 157 -17.96 -14.30 -1.70
N ILE A 158 -17.58 -14.21 -0.42
CA ILE A 158 -16.49 -15.02 0.15
C ILE A 158 -16.87 -16.50 0.13
N LEU A 159 -18.09 -16.84 0.57
CA LEU A 159 -18.59 -18.20 0.55
C LEU A 159 -18.73 -18.75 -0.88
N GLN A 160 -19.17 -17.94 -1.84
CA GLN A 160 -19.25 -18.34 -3.24
C GLN A 160 -17.88 -18.55 -3.87
N TYR A 161 -16.91 -17.72 -3.52
CA TYR A 161 -15.53 -17.86 -3.98
C TYR A 161 -14.89 -19.13 -3.42
N ASP A 162 -15.25 -19.52 -2.19
CA ASP A 162 -14.76 -20.72 -1.48
C ASP A 162 -13.22 -20.77 -1.45
N PRO A 163 -12.57 -19.83 -0.73
CA PRO A 163 -11.11 -19.78 -0.66
C PRO A 163 -10.55 -20.93 0.17
N ASP A 164 -9.40 -21.48 -0.26
CA ASP A 164 -8.63 -22.45 0.52
C ASP A 164 -7.95 -21.80 1.73
N TYR A 165 -7.58 -20.53 1.59
CA TYR A 165 -6.95 -19.74 2.66
C TYR A 165 -7.53 -18.32 2.72
N ILE A 166 -7.76 -17.85 3.94
CA ILE A 166 -8.04 -16.45 4.22
C ILE A 166 -6.85 -15.87 4.97
N MET A 167 -6.23 -14.84 4.37
CA MET A 167 -5.11 -14.11 4.96
C MET A 167 -5.60 -12.81 5.57
N VAL A 168 -5.60 -12.72 6.89
CA VAL A 168 -6.02 -11.52 7.62
C VAL A 168 -4.80 -10.63 7.83
N MET A 169 -4.76 -9.50 7.13
CA MET A 169 -3.62 -8.59 7.09
C MET A 169 -4.05 -7.11 7.17
N PRO A 170 -4.82 -6.72 8.19
CA PRO A 170 -5.35 -5.35 8.28
C PRO A 170 -4.22 -4.33 8.37
N CYS A 171 -4.39 -3.22 7.64
CA CYS A 171 -3.42 -2.14 7.61
C CYS A 171 -3.11 -1.63 9.03
N ALA A 172 -1.82 -1.48 9.35
CA ALA A 172 -1.29 -1.00 10.63
C ALA A 172 -1.60 -1.88 11.87
N PHE A 173 -2.00 -3.14 11.68
CA PHE A 173 -2.11 -4.11 12.79
C PHE A 173 -0.79 -4.90 12.90
N ASP A 174 -0.38 -5.18 14.12
CA ASP A 174 0.55 -6.26 14.41
C ASP A 174 -0.19 -7.61 14.49
N ILE A 175 0.57 -8.69 14.63
CA ILE A 175 0.01 -10.05 14.67
C ILE A 175 -0.98 -10.20 15.83
N GLN A 176 -0.61 -9.73 17.03
CA GLN A 176 -1.45 -9.85 18.21
C GLN A 176 -2.80 -9.16 18.02
N ARG A 177 -2.78 -7.93 17.54
CA ARG A 177 -4.00 -7.18 17.27
C ARG A 177 -4.82 -7.81 16.15
N GLY A 178 -4.16 -8.32 15.11
CA GLY A 178 -4.82 -9.05 14.03
C GLY A 178 -5.59 -10.27 14.54
N GLU A 179 -4.99 -11.06 15.43
CA GLU A 179 -5.62 -12.23 16.07
C GLU A 179 -6.79 -11.82 16.97
N GLU A 180 -6.60 -10.83 17.84
CA GLU A 180 -7.64 -10.35 18.77
C GLU A 180 -8.88 -9.84 18.01
N GLU A 181 -8.67 -9.01 16.99
CA GLU A 181 -9.77 -8.45 16.18
C GLU A 181 -10.46 -9.53 15.33
N SER A 182 -9.70 -10.48 14.74
CA SER A 182 -10.27 -11.58 13.97
C SER A 182 -11.19 -12.50 14.78
N ASN A 183 -10.90 -12.67 16.07
CA ASN A 183 -11.74 -13.47 16.98
C ASN A 183 -13.06 -12.74 17.38
N THR A 184 -13.20 -11.47 17.02
CA THR A 184 -14.37 -10.66 17.37
C THR A 184 -15.43 -10.68 16.26
N TYR A 185 -15.03 -11.01 15.05
CA TYR A 185 -15.87 -11.05 13.83
C TYR A 185 -15.92 -12.43 13.21
#